data_46b660c33e9f43ad6670c8031c615374
#
_entry.id   46b660c33e9f43ad6670c8031c615374
#
_cell.length_a   1.000
_cell.length_b   1.000
_cell.length_c   1.000
_cell.angle_alpha   90.00
_cell.angle_beta   90.00
_cell.angle_gamma   90.00
#
_symmetry.space_group_name_H-M   'P 1'
#
loop_
_entity.id
_entity.type
_entity.pdbx_description
1 polymer ?
#
loop_
_entity_poly.entity_id
_entity_poly.type
_entity_poly.pdbx_seq_one_letter_code
_entity_poly.pdbx_strand_id
1 'polypeptide(L)'
;MKKNKFNFYSAFAILAFSFIIACANTPHLVGKWKEIGKAATIEFWEDGTFMAVDNQKMAVSGKYTLSEHRNVRFEIFRQGSPSEIVNGKYSVQGDILIFTSADGKEIERYKREK
;
A
#
# COMPACT_ATOMS: atom_id res chain seq x y z
N MET A 1 16.09 21.84 -0.92
CA MET A 1 16.48 21.90 -0.16
C MET A 1 16.74 21.99 -0.10
N LYS A 2 16.38 22.16 -0.07
CA LYS A 2 16.83 22.38 0.54
C LYS A 2 17.05 22.34 0.91
N LYS A 3 16.88 22.64 0.96
CA LYS A 3 17.43 22.75 1.80
C LYS A 3 17.91 22.56 2.26
N ASN A 4 17.98 22.96 2.27
CA ASN A 4 18.75 22.84 3.25
C ASN A 4 19.04 22.61 3.66
N LYS A 5 18.96 22.80 3.87
CA LYS A 5 19.49 22.63 4.76
C LYS A 5 19.55 22.43 5.46
N PHE A 6 19.45 22.66 5.66
CA PHE A 6 19.74 22.45 6.84
C PHE A 6 19.95 22.21 7.46
N ASN A 7 19.64 22.38 7.75
CA ASN A 7 20.20 22.33 8.78
C ASN A 7 20.36 21.64 9.32
N PHE A 8 20.26 21.62 9.64
CA PHE A 8 20.48 20.99 10.42
C PHE A 8 20.72 20.77 11.10
N TYR A 9 20.74 20.80 12.13
CA TYR A 9 21.24 20.57 13.02
C TYR A 9 20.96 20.54 14.05
N SER A 10 21.47 20.88 14.08
CA SER A 10 20.86 21.19 15.29
C SER A 10 19.87 20.21 15.70
N ALA A 11 19.52 20.06 16.69
CA ALA A 11 18.34 19.43 16.91
C ALA A 11 18.35 17.98 16.66
N PHE A 12 19.39 17.37 16.99
CA PHE A 12 19.46 16.04 16.67
C PHE A 12 18.72 15.15 17.61
N ALA A 13 18.55 15.48 18.82
CA ALA A 13 17.70 14.76 19.71
C ALA A 13 16.27 14.82 19.19
N ILE A 14 15.94 15.95 18.69
CA ILE A 14 14.64 16.13 18.12
C ILE A 14 14.44 15.26 16.93
N LEU A 15 15.49 15.10 16.15
CA LEU A 15 15.40 14.23 15.02
C LEU A 15 15.15 12.81 15.41
N ALA A 16 15.76 12.33 16.44
CA ALA A 16 15.54 10.98 16.88
C ALA A 16 14.10 10.78 17.28
N PHE A 17 13.55 11.76 17.94
CA PHE A 17 12.17 11.67 18.34
C PHE A 17 11.24 11.65 17.15
N SER A 18 11.52 12.50 16.18
CA SER A 18 10.73 12.50 14.96
C SER A 18 10.81 11.19 14.22
N PHE A 19 11.96 10.59 14.23
CA PHE A 19 12.15 9.33 13.60
C PHE A 19 11.24 8.25 14.20
N ILE A 20 11.08 8.24 15.49
CA ILE A 20 10.20 7.29 16.14
C ILE A 20 8.76 7.50 15.70
N ILE A 21 8.35 8.74 15.61
CA ILE A 21 7.00 9.05 15.14
C ILE A 21 6.81 8.58 13.72
N ALA A 22 7.80 8.79 12.87
CA ALA A 22 7.70 8.35 11.50
C ALA A 22 7.53 6.85 11.41
N CYS A 23 8.23 6.10 12.24
CA CYS A 23 8.08 4.66 12.26
C CYS A 23 6.67 4.26 12.67
N ALA A 24 6.12 4.96 13.64
CA ALA A 24 4.78 4.66 14.09
C ALA A 24 3.74 4.92 13.01
N ASN A 25 4.04 5.81 12.08
CA ASN A 25 3.12 6.17 11.02
C ASN A 25 3.37 5.41 9.73
N THR A 26 4.34 4.51 9.72
CA THR A 26 4.62 3.72 8.52
C THR A 26 3.41 2.87 8.18
N PRO A 27 2.93 2.93 6.95
CA PRO A 27 1.79 2.10 6.59
C PRO A 27 2.16 0.64 6.69
N HIS A 28 1.31 -0.13 7.29
CA HIS A 28 1.56 -1.55 7.45
C HIS A 28 0.81 -2.32 6.38
N LEU A 29 1.06 -1.97 5.12
CA LEU A 29 0.42 -2.64 4.02
C LEU A 29 1.03 -4.00 3.75
N VAL A 30 2.31 -4.16 4.03
CA VAL A 30 3.01 -5.42 3.77
C VAL A 30 2.33 -6.53 4.56
N GLY A 31 2.09 -7.65 3.89
CA GLY A 31 1.45 -8.80 4.50
C GLY A 31 0.34 -9.33 3.61
N LYS A 32 -0.41 -10.25 4.15
CA LYS A 32 -1.46 -10.92 3.40
C LYS A 32 -2.83 -10.50 3.93
N TRP A 33 -3.74 -10.23 3.00
CA TRP A 33 -5.06 -9.69 3.31
C TRP A 33 -6.12 -10.51 2.59
N LYS A 34 -7.26 -10.68 3.22
CA LYS A 34 -8.39 -11.38 2.62
C LYS A 34 -9.58 -10.45 2.55
N GLU A 35 -10.24 -10.39 1.41
CA GLU A 35 -11.39 -9.52 1.25
C GLU A 35 -12.52 -9.99 2.15
N ILE A 36 -13.13 -9.07 2.87
CA ILE A 36 -14.16 -9.39 3.84
C ILE A 36 -15.40 -9.91 3.10
N GLY A 37 -15.83 -11.11 3.47
CA GLY A 37 -17.00 -11.72 2.86
C GLY A 37 -16.74 -12.44 1.55
N LYS A 38 -15.48 -12.52 1.12
CA LYS A 38 -15.14 -13.15 -0.14
C LYS A 38 -13.90 -14.00 0.02
N ALA A 39 -13.58 -14.78 -1.00
CA ALA A 39 -12.39 -15.63 -0.97
C ALA A 39 -11.16 -14.94 -1.55
N ALA A 40 -11.30 -13.75 -2.11
CA ALA A 40 -10.19 -13.04 -2.73
C ALA A 40 -9.14 -12.65 -1.71
N THR A 41 -7.87 -12.76 -2.07
CA THR A 41 -6.75 -12.39 -1.22
C THR A 41 -5.78 -11.51 -1.99
N ILE A 42 -5.00 -10.74 -1.26
CA ILE A 42 -3.93 -9.96 -1.86
C ILE A 42 -2.77 -9.94 -0.87
N GLU A 43 -1.57 -10.13 -1.38
CA GLU A 43 -0.38 -10.12 -0.56
C GLU A 43 0.59 -9.07 -1.10
N PHE A 44 1.14 -8.26 -0.20
CA PHE A 44 2.09 -7.20 -0.52
C PHE A 44 3.43 -7.52 0.12
N TRP A 45 4.50 -7.37 -0.65
CA TRP A 45 5.85 -7.58 -0.15
C TRP A 45 6.59 -6.25 -0.08
N GLU A 46 7.62 -6.22 0.76
CA GLU A 46 8.39 -5.00 0.99
C GLU A 46 9.11 -4.51 -0.26
N ASP A 47 9.40 -5.41 -1.20
CA ASP A 47 10.12 -5.04 -2.41
C ASP A 47 9.25 -4.30 -3.42
N GLY A 48 7.99 -4.03 -3.09
CA GLY A 48 7.11 -3.31 -3.99
C GLY A 48 6.33 -4.19 -4.93
N THR A 49 6.32 -5.50 -4.70
CA THR A 49 5.54 -6.41 -5.52
C THR A 49 4.31 -6.88 -4.77
N PHE A 50 3.32 -7.37 -5.52
CA PHE A 50 2.11 -7.91 -4.93
C PHE A 50 1.60 -9.07 -5.77
N MET A 51 0.75 -9.89 -5.16
CA MET A 51 0.01 -10.92 -5.85
C MET A 51 -1.42 -10.94 -5.32
N ALA A 52 -2.38 -10.98 -6.22
CA ALA A 52 -3.79 -11.04 -5.85
C ALA A 52 -4.43 -12.25 -6.46
N VAL A 53 -5.33 -12.89 -5.70
CA VAL A 53 -6.07 -14.06 -6.16
C VAL A 53 -7.55 -13.72 -5.98
N ASP A 54 -8.33 -13.83 -7.04
CA ASP A 54 -9.74 -13.46 -6.97
C ASP A 54 -10.59 -14.63 -6.46
N ASN A 55 -11.90 -14.43 -6.43
CA ASN A 55 -12.82 -15.45 -5.93
C ASN A 55 -12.84 -16.71 -6.77
N GLN A 56 -12.38 -16.63 -7.99
CA GLN A 56 -12.34 -17.77 -8.91
C GLN A 56 -10.96 -18.39 -8.95
N LYS A 57 -10.08 -17.96 -8.03
CA LYS A 57 -8.71 -18.45 -7.89
C LYS A 57 -7.81 -18.07 -9.06
N MET A 58 -8.19 -17.04 -9.79
CA MET A 58 -7.32 -16.48 -10.83
C MET A 58 -6.35 -15.52 -10.17
N ALA A 59 -5.07 -15.68 -10.46
CA ALA A 59 -4.02 -14.90 -9.83
C ALA A 59 -3.45 -13.88 -10.78
N VAL A 60 -3.17 -12.70 -10.26
CA VAL A 60 -2.42 -11.67 -10.98
C VAL A 60 -1.31 -11.19 -10.07
N SER A 61 -0.24 -10.67 -10.67
CA SER A 61 0.86 -10.14 -9.91
C SER A 61 1.34 -8.85 -10.57
N GLY A 62 2.17 -8.11 -9.85
CA GLY A 62 2.68 -6.88 -10.38
C GLY A 62 3.43 -6.09 -9.33
N LYS A 63 3.47 -4.78 -9.54
CA LYS A 63 4.14 -3.85 -8.65
C LYS A 63 3.15 -2.86 -8.10
N TYR A 64 3.43 -2.38 -6.89
CA TYR A 64 2.62 -1.32 -6.31
C TYR A 64 3.53 -0.19 -5.86
N THR A 65 3.01 1.02 -5.92
CA THR A 65 3.73 2.21 -5.49
C THR A 65 2.79 3.04 -4.62
N LEU A 66 3.28 3.44 -3.46
CA LEU A 66 2.53 4.29 -2.54
C LEU A 66 3.06 5.70 -2.68
N SER A 67 2.16 6.67 -2.65
CA SER A 67 2.55 8.06 -2.75
C SER A 67 1.76 8.89 -1.76
N GLU A 68 1.96 10.20 -1.80
CA GLU A 68 1.35 11.11 -0.84
C GLU A 68 -0.16 11.00 -0.85
N HIS A 69 -0.77 11.34 0.28
CA HIS A 69 -2.23 11.36 0.44
C HIS A 69 -2.85 9.99 0.28
N ARG A 70 -2.08 8.94 0.61
CA ARG A 70 -2.57 7.57 0.60
C ARG A 70 -2.99 7.10 -0.78
N ASN A 71 -2.33 7.60 -1.79
CA ASN A 71 -2.54 7.10 -3.14
C ASN A 71 -1.76 5.83 -3.36
N VAL A 72 -2.35 4.91 -4.11
CA VAL A 72 -1.69 3.67 -4.48
C VAL A 72 -1.83 3.49 -5.98
N ARG A 73 -0.76 3.02 -6.61
CA ARG A 73 -0.74 2.74 -8.02
C ARG A 73 -0.32 1.30 -8.18
N PHE A 74 -1.13 0.53 -8.90
CA PHE A 74 -0.83 -0.86 -9.20
C PHE A 74 -0.45 -0.96 -10.67
N GLU A 75 0.63 -1.65 -10.93
CA GLU A 75 0.96 -2.07 -12.30
C GLU A 75 0.79 -3.58 -12.34
N ILE A 76 -0.20 -4.03 -13.08
CA ILE A 76 -0.61 -5.43 -13.08
C ILE A 76 -0.06 -6.10 -14.33
N PHE A 77 0.68 -7.19 -14.14
CA PHE A 77 1.30 -7.93 -15.23
C PHE A 77 0.42 -9.11 -15.57
N ARG A 78 0.01 -9.18 -16.83
CA ARG A 78 -0.77 -10.30 -17.34
C ARG A 78 -0.01 -10.94 -18.48
N GLN A 79 0.03 -12.25 -18.49
CA GLN A 79 0.74 -12.97 -19.54
C GLN A 79 0.10 -12.68 -20.88
N GLY A 80 0.93 -12.33 -21.87
CA GLY A 80 0.46 -12.11 -23.22
C GLY A 80 -0.25 -10.79 -23.44
N SER A 81 -0.20 -9.87 -22.49
CA SER A 81 -0.88 -8.57 -22.62
C SER A 81 0.01 -7.47 -22.06
N PRO A 82 -0.19 -6.23 -22.51
CA PRO A 82 0.49 -5.11 -21.86
C PRO A 82 0.06 -5.00 -20.42
N SER A 83 0.91 -4.40 -19.59
CA SER A 83 0.55 -4.19 -18.20
C SER A 83 -0.61 -3.20 -18.09
N GLU A 84 -1.35 -3.34 -17.03
CA GLU A 84 -2.50 -2.50 -16.75
C GLU A 84 -2.19 -1.65 -15.51
N ILE A 85 -2.50 -0.36 -15.59
CA ILE A 85 -2.28 0.55 -14.47
C ILE A 85 -3.62 0.83 -13.80
N VAL A 86 -3.67 0.63 -12.49
CA VAL A 86 -4.86 0.93 -11.69
C VAL A 86 -4.44 1.87 -10.58
N ASN A 87 -5.13 2.99 -10.46
CA ASN A 87 -4.87 3.97 -9.41
C ASN A 87 -6.02 4.00 -8.43
N GLY A 88 -5.70 4.26 -7.17
CA GLY A 88 -6.73 4.39 -6.16
C GLY A 88 -6.14 4.94 -4.88
N LYS A 89 -6.90 4.79 -3.81
CA LYS A 89 -6.46 5.21 -2.48
C LYS A 89 -6.57 4.05 -1.53
N TYR A 90 -5.77 4.08 -0.48
CA TYR A 90 -5.79 3.02 0.53
C TYR A 90 -5.81 3.62 1.92
N SER A 91 -6.30 2.85 2.86
CA SER A 91 -6.26 3.20 4.27
C SER A 91 -6.07 1.92 5.07
N VAL A 92 -5.13 1.94 6.02
CA VAL A 92 -4.90 0.81 6.90
C VAL A 92 -5.24 1.27 8.32
N GLN A 93 -6.17 0.58 8.94
CA GLN A 93 -6.59 0.87 10.30
C GLN A 93 -6.55 -0.44 11.07
N GLY A 94 -5.44 -0.66 11.80
CA GLY A 94 -5.24 -1.93 12.47
C GLY A 94 -5.16 -3.07 11.49
N ASP A 95 -6.07 -4.01 11.61
CA ASP A 95 -6.11 -5.19 10.74
C ASP A 95 -7.03 -5.03 9.54
N ILE A 96 -7.53 -3.83 9.29
CA ILE A 96 -8.45 -3.57 8.19
C ILE A 96 -7.76 -2.70 7.15
N LEU A 97 -7.85 -3.14 5.90
CA LEU A 97 -7.34 -2.41 4.76
C LEU A 97 -8.52 -2.04 3.88
N ILE A 98 -8.58 -0.79 3.48
CA ILE A 98 -9.65 -0.29 2.62
C ILE A 98 -9.00 0.28 1.37
N PHE A 99 -9.45 -0.20 0.21
CA PHE A 99 -9.10 0.40 -1.06
C PHE A 99 -10.30 1.13 -1.62
N THR A 100 -10.06 2.30 -2.19
CA THR A 100 -11.09 3.09 -2.84
C THR A 100 -10.63 3.39 -4.25
N SER A 101 -11.51 3.18 -5.23
CA SER A 101 -11.16 3.48 -6.62
C SER A 101 -10.91 4.97 -6.80
N ALA A 102 -10.23 5.34 -7.89
CA ALA A 102 -9.86 6.72 -8.13
C ALA A 102 -11.08 7.64 -8.21
N ASP A 103 -12.20 7.14 -8.71
CA ASP A 103 -13.43 7.93 -8.80
C ASP A 103 -14.25 7.88 -7.49
N GLY A 104 -13.80 7.13 -6.50
CA GLY A 104 -14.47 7.03 -5.21
C GLY A 104 -15.70 6.16 -5.19
N LYS A 105 -16.05 5.53 -6.30
CA LYS A 105 -17.31 4.79 -6.36
C LYS A 105 -17.22 3.37 -5.88
N GLU A 106 -16.03 2.78 -5.92
CA GLU A 106 -15.86 1.38 -5.52
C GLU A 106 -14.97 1.32 -4.30
N ILE A 107 -15.39 0.53 -3.33
CA ILE A 107 -14.66 0.37 -2.08
C ILE A 107 -14.55 -1.12 -1.81
N GLU A 108 -13.32 -1.56 -1.51
CA GLU A 108 -13.04 -2.95 -1.13
C GLU A 108 -12.42 -2.95 0.25
N ARG A 109 -12.88 -3.86 1.08
CA ARG A 109 -12.38 -3.99 2.45
C ARG A 109 -11.76 -5.35 2.66
N TYR A 110 -10.60 -5.35 3.29
CA TYR A 110 -9.82 -6.56 3.53
C TYR A 110 -9.48 -6.63 5.00
N LYS A 111 -9.29 -7.85 5.48
CA LYS A 111 -8.80 -8.10 6.82
C LYS A 111 -7.48 -8.84 6.74
N ARG A 112 -6.55 -8.46 7.61
CA ARG A 112 -5.23 -9.08 7.62
C ARG A 112 -5.34 -10.55 7.99
N GLU A 113 -4.67 -11.38 7.21
CA GLU A 113 -4.57 -12.81 7.53
C GLU A 113 -3.34 -13.04 8.38
N LYS A 114 -3.48 -13.94 9.32
CA LYS A 114 -2.39 -14.27 10.24
C LYS A 114 -1.79 -15.62 9.95
#